data_466e3ee998af2df0c8aca00abd4aeff6
#
_entry.id   466e3ee998af2df0c8aca00abd4aeff6
#
_cell.length_a   1.000
_cell.length_b   1.000
_cell.length_c   1.000
_cell.angle_alpha   90.00
_cell.angle_beta   90.00
_cell.angle_gamma   90.00
#
_symmetry.space_group_name_H-M   'P 1'
#
loop_
_entity.id
_entity.type
_entity.pdbx_description
1 polymer ?
#
loop_
_entity_poly.entity_id
_entity_poly.type
_entity_poly.pdbx_seq_one_letter_code
_entity_poly.pdbx_strand_id
1 'polypeptide(L)'
;MNKKNKRLLAKMNNEKRRSSLEKIKRKKRRELIFIVTLFLIVIAVFSLLFSNYLKLKTIEVEGNNQITKEEILEAGNINNNLRTWSIKDDEIQNNIKSRFDIFKSVTVKSKLPSSIKVQVEEYSF
;
A
#
# COMPACT_ATOMS: atom_id res chain seq x y z
N MET A 1 13.99 21.39 64.72
CA MET A 1 13.01 20.52 64.01
C MET A 1 12.85 19.22 64.77
N ASN A 2 11.63 18.83 65.10
CA ASN A 2 11.31 17.59 65.76
C ASN A 2 11.56 16.38 64.85
N LYS A 3 11.98 15.27 65.40
CA LYS A 3 12.20 14.01 64.65
C LYS A 3 10.97 13.56 63.85
N LYS A 4 9.75 13.77 64.39
CA LYS A 4 8.49 13.50 63.69
C LYS A 4 8.35 14.31 62.39
N ASN A 5 8.71 15.57 62.36
CA ASN A 5 8.61 16.42 61.21
C ASN A 5 9.61 16.01 60.11
N LYS A 6 10.82 15.59 60.48
CA LYS A 6 11.82 15.09 59.55
C LYS A 6 11.35 13.78 58.87
N ARG A 7 10.73 12.88 59.64
CA ARG A 7 10.20 11.62 59.07
C ARG A 7 9.02 11.85 58.14
N LEU A 8 8.13 12.79 58.46
CA LEU A 8 7.02 13.18 57.60
C LEU A 8 7.49 13.78 56.28
N LEU A 9 8.49 14.68 56.33
CA LEU A 9 9.10 15.28 55.15
C LEU A 9 9.76 14.22 54.23
N ALA A 10 10.46 13.25 54.83
CA ALA A 10 11.08 12.15 54.08
C ALA A 10 10.01 11.27 53.40
N LYS A 11 8.90 10.99 54.08
CA LYS A 11 7.78 10.25 53.49
C LYS A 11 7.14 10.99 52.33
N MET A 12 6.88 12.29 52.50
CA MET A 12 6.31 13.13 51.43
C MET A 12 7.20 13.22 50.22
N ASN A 13 8.52 13.34 50.38
CA ASN A 13 9.48 13.35 49.29
C ASN A 13 9.51 12.01 48.53
N ASN A 14 9.43 10.89 49.25
CA ASN A 14 9.38 9.56 48.68
C ASN A 14 8.10 9.33 47.87
N GLU A 15 6.97 9.79 48.37
CA GLU A 15 5.69 9.70 47.64
C GLU A 15 5.71 10.54 46.38
N LYS A 16 6.25 11.75 46.38
CA LYS A 16 6.42 12.57 45.19
C LYS A 16 7.32 11.92 44.16
N ARG A 17 8.42 11.32 44.57
CA ARG A 17 9.32 10.59 43.67
C ARG A 17 8.62 9.38 43.02
N ARG A 18 7.86 8.61 43.80
CA ARG A 18 7.11 7.45 43.29
C ARG A 18 6.07 7.88 42.28
N SER A 19 5.29 8.92 42.55
CA SER A 19 4.27 9.40 41.61
C SER A 19 4.87 9.93 40.31
N SER A 20 6.03 10.60 40.35
CA SER A 20 6.76 11.03 39.15
C SER A 20 7.26 9.85 38.31
N LEU A 21 7.83 8.81 38.96
CA LEU A 21 8.29 7.61 38.28
C LEU A 21 7.13 6.83 37.64
N GLU A 22 5.99 6.76 38.31
CA GLU A 22 4.79 6.11 37.74
C GLU A 22 4.27 6.86 36.52
N LYS A 23 4.26 8.19 36.53
CA LYS A 23 3.89 9.01 35.37
C LYS A 23 4.82 8.76 34.20
N ILE A 24 6.14 8.69 34.42
CA ILE A 24 7.12 8.41 33.39
C ILE A 24 6.93 7.00 32.82
N LYS A 25 6.70 5.98 33.66
CA LYS A 25 6.41 4.62 33.23
C LYS A 25 5.16 4.53 32.37
N ARG A 26 4.08 5.21 32.79
CA ARG A 26 2.82 5.25 32.00
C ARG A 26 3.02 5.91 30.65
N LYS A 27 3.77 7.00 30.58
CA LYS A 27 4.10 7.71 29.33
C LYS A 27 4.90 6.81 28.38
N LYS A 28 5.93 6.14 28.88
CA LYS A 28 6.73 5.19 28.10
C LYS A 28 5.89 4.00 27.59
N ARG A 29 4.99 3.51 28.41
CA ARG A 29 4.07 2.43 28.03
C ARG A 29 3.15 2.88 26.90
N ARG A 30 2.61 4.10 26.94
CA ARG A 30 1.78 4.65 25.87
C ARG A 30 2.57 4.81 24.57
N GLU A 31 3.78 5.31 24.64
CA GLU A 31 4.66 5.44 23.47
C GLU A 31 4.98 4.08 22.88
N LEU A 32 5.27 3.09 23.72
CA LEU A 32 5.56 1.72 23.28
C LEU A 32 4.35 1.09 22.60
N ILE A 33 3.15 1.22 23.17
CA ILE A 33 1.91 0.73 22.58
C ILE A 33 1.65 1.40 21.24
N PHE A 34 1.86 2.70 21.13
CA PHE A 34 1.70 3.45 19.89
C PHE A 34 2.65 2.95 18.80
N ILE A 35 3.93 2.76 19.13
CA ILE A 35 4.95 2.26 18.20
C ILE A 35 4.61 0.84 17.74
N VAL A 36 4.23 -0.04 18.65
CA VAL A 36 3.85 -1.43 18.33
C VAL A 36 2.62 -1.46 17.45
N THR A 37 1.61 -0.62 17.76
CA THR A 37 0.39 -0.54 16.94
C THR A 37 0.71 -0.06 15.53
N LEU A 38 1.52 0.97 15.39
CA LEU A 38 1.96 1.49 14.11
C LEU A 38 2.71 0.42 13.30
N PHE A 39 3.61 -0.31 13.95
CA PHE A 39 4.37 -1.39 13.33
C PHE A 39 3.47 -2.51 12.83
N LEU A 40 2.46 -2.91 13.62
CA LEU A 40 1.48 -3.91 13.21
C LEU A 40 0.65 -3.45 12.01
N ILE A 41 0.26 -2.18 11.97
CA ILE A 41 -0.46 -1.60 10.83
C ILE A 41 0.40 -1.66 9.58
N VAL A 42 1.68 -1.29 9.67
CA VAL A 42 2.61 -1.34 8.54
C VAL A 42 2.76 -2.78 8.03
N ILE A 43 2.92 -3.76 8.91
CA ILE A 43 3.01 -5.17 8.53
C ILE A 43 1.73 -5.62 7.83
N ALA A 44 0.56 -5.25 8.35
CA ALA A 44 -0.73 -5.61 7.76
C ALA A 44 -0.88 -5.01 6.34
N VAL A 45 -0.50 -3.76 6.15
CA VAL A 45 -0.53 -3.10 4.83
C VAL A 45 0.42 -3.79 3.86
N PHE A 46 1.67 -4.06 4.26
CA PHE A 46 2.62 -4.78 3.42
C PHE A 46 2.12 -6.18 3.05
N SER A 47 1.56 -6.90 4.01
CA SER A 47 0.98 -8.22 3.78
C SER A 47 -0.13 -8.16 2.73
N LEU A 48 -1.00 -7.15 2.80
CA LEU A 48 -2.07 -6.96 1.82
C LEU A 48 -1.52 -6.61 0.44
N LEU A 49 -0.55 -5.71 0.36
CA LEU A 49 0.05 -5.29 -0.92
C LEU A 49 0.77 -6.43 -1.65
N PHE A 50 1.40 -7.35 -0.90
CA PHE A 50 2.10 -8.49 -1.47
C PHE A 50 1.27 -9.77 -1.50
N SER A 51 -0.02 -9.69 -1.18
CA SER A 51 -0.92 -10.85 -1.24
C SER A 51 -1.36 -11.12 -2.69
N ASN A 52 -1.80 -12.35 -2.94
CA ASN A 52 -2.36 -12.73 -4.23
C ASN A 52 -3.70 -12.03 -4.53
N TYR A 53 -4.32 -11.43 -3.53
CA TYR A 53 -5.57 -10.69 -3.71
C TYR A 53 -5.43 -9.51 -4.66
N LEU A 54 -4.26 -8.84 -4.67
CA LEU A 54 -4.00 -7.68 -5.52
C LEU A 54 -3.36 -8.04 -6.88
N LYS A 55 -3.11 -9.33 -7.15
CA LYS A 55 -2.69 -9.75 -8.47
C LYS A 55 -3.84 -9.68 -9.46
N LEU A 56 -3.54 -9.38 -10.71
CA LEU A 56 -4.54 -9.29 -11.76
C LEU A 56 -5.26 -10.62 -11.94
N LYS A 57 -6.58 -10.62 -11.79
CA LYS A 57 -7.45 -11.77 -12.02
C LYS A 57 -8.31 -11.58 -13.26
N THR A 58 -8.78 -10.37 -13.50
CA THR A 58 -9.63 -10.02 -14.63
C THR A 58 -8.86 -9.11 -15.57
N ILE A 59 -8.64 -9.57 -16.78
CA ILE A 59 -7.96 -8.82 -17.84
C ILE A 59 -8.93 -8.73 -19.02
N GLU A 60 -9.34 -7.53 -19.37
CA GLU A 60 -10.25 -7.27 -20.49
C GLU A 60 -9.56 -6.47 -21.57
N VAL A 61 -9.75 -6.85 -22.84
CA VAL A 61 -9.27 -6.13 -24.01
C VAL A 61 -10.44 -5.91 -24.96
N GLU A 62 -10.67 -4.66 -25.32
CA GLU A 62 -11.75 -4.27 -26.23
C GLU A 62 -11.24 -3.48 -27.43
N GLY A 63 -11.95 -3.59 -28.55
CA GLY A 63 -11.66 -2.81 -29.75
C GLY A 63 -10.63 -3.41 -30.69
N ASN A 64 -10.04 -4.55 -30.34
CA ASN A 64 -9.07 -5.24 -31.18
C ASN A 64 -9.76 -6.08 -32.25
N ASN A 65 -9.38 -5.87 -33.52
CA ASN A 65 -9.88 -6.64 -34.66
C ASN A 65 -8.80 -7.50 -35.30
N GLN A 66 -7.69 -6.88 -35.72
CA GLN A 66 -6.59 -7.58 -36.41
C GLN A 66 -5.57 -8.15 -35.42
N ILE A 67 -5.42 -7.53 -34.26
CA ILE A 67 -4.47 -7.95 -33.24
C ILE A 67 -5.19 -8.76 -32.17
N THR A 68 -4.64 -9.91 -31.81
CA THR A 68 -5.25 -10.76 -30.77
C THR A 68 -5.02 -10.19 -29.38
N LYS A 69 -5.89 -10.58 -28.44
CA LYS A 69 -5.77 -10.22 -27.04
C LYS A 69 -4.39 -10.60 -26.47
N GLU A 70 -3.93 -11.80 -26.81
CA GLU A 70 -2.65 -12.34 -26.33
C GLU A 70 -1.47 -11.51 -26.81
N GLU A 71 -1.50 -11.06 -28.06
CA GLU A 71 -0.46 -10.19 -28.62
C GLU A 71 -0.40 -8.82 -27.92
N ILE A 72 -1.57 -8.27 -27.60
CA ILE A 72 -1.66 -6.99 -26.87
C ILE A 72 -1.12 -7.15 -25.45
N LEU A 73 -1.50 -8.21 -24.77
CA LEU A 73 -1.02 -8.48 -23.41
C LEU A 73 0.48 -8.71 -23.37
N GLU A 74 1.03 -9.40 -24.36
CA GLU A 74 2.48 -9.59 -24.47
C GLU A 74 3.21 -8.26 -24.69
N ALA A 75 2.69 -7.42 -25.58
CA ALA A 75 3.29 -6.11 -25.86
C ALA A 75 3.32 -5.19 -24.63
N GLY A 76 2.28 -5.25 -23.81
CA GLY A 76 2.20 -4.48 -22.57
C GLY A 76 2.83 -5.14 -21.36
N ASN A 77 3.36 -6.37 -21.51
CA ASN A 77 3.85 -7.20 -20.40
C ASN A 77 2.78 -7.41 -19.32
N ILE A 78 1.53 -7.56 -19.74
CA ILE A 78 0.40 -7.76 -18.84
C ILE A 78 0.21 -9.26 -18.58
N ASN A 79 0.28 -9.65 -17.32
CA ASN A 79 0.08 -11.05 -16.92
C ASN A 79 -0.55 -11.13 -15.52
N ASN A 80 -0.96 -12.33 -15.13
CA ASN A 80 -1.59 -12.56 -13.84
C ASN A 80 -0.65 -12.42 -12.63
N ASN A 81 0.64 -12.29 -12.86
CA ASN A 81 1.63 -12.07 -11.80
C ASN A 81 1.79 -10.60 -11.43
N LEU A 82 1.26 -9.68 -12.24
CA LEU A 82 1.29 -8.26 -11.95
C LEU A 82 0.32 -7.93 -10.81
N ARG A 83 0.79 -7.07 -9.91
CA ARG A 83 -0.07 -6.53 -8.86
C ARG A 83 -0.66 -5.21 -9.32
N THR A 84 -1.96 -5.01 -9.08
CA THR A 84 -2.70 -3.86 -9.58
C THR A 84 -2.07 -2.53 -9.13
N TRP A 85 -1.56 -2.46 -7.91
CA TRP A 85 -0.95 -1.24 -7.39
C TRP A 85 0.40 -0.90 -8.02
N SER A 86 1.07 -1.85 -8.67
CA SER A 86 2.36 -1.63 -9.33
C SER A 86 2.22 -1.27 -10.81
N ILE A 87 1.02 -1.27 -11.34
CA ILE A 87 0.76 -1.02 -12.76
C ILE A 87 0.82 0.49 -13.04
N LYS A 88 1.62 0.85 -14.03
CA LYS A 88 1.67 2.21 -14.57
C LYS A 88 0.93 2.22 -15.90
N ASP A 89 -0.28 2.74 -15.89
CA ASP A 89 -1.17 2.73 -17.05
C ASP A 89 -0.54 3.42 -18.26
N ASP A 90 0.09 4.57 -18.06
CA ASP A 90 0.74 5.35 -19.13
C ASP A 90 1.89 4.57 -19.79
N GLU A 91 2.68 3.88 -19.01
CA GLU A 91 3.81 3.08 -19.51
C GLU A 91 3.31 1.91 -20.37
N ILE A 92 2.26 1.23 -19.93
CA ILE A 92 1.65 0.14 -20.67
C ILE A 92 1.03 0.66 -21.97
N GLN A 93 0.32 1.79 -21.93
CA GLN A 93 -0.24 2.43 -23.12
C GLN A 93 0.84 2.72 -24.15
N ASN A 94 1.95 3.32 -23.73
CA ASN A 94 3.06 3.64 -24.61
C ASN A 94 3.73 2.40 -25.19
N ASN A 95 3.89 1.36 -24.41
CA ASN A 95 4.49 0.10 -24.86
C ASN A 95 3.64 -0.58 -25.93
N ILE A 96 2.33 -0.62 -25.74
CA ILE A 96 1.40 -1.22 -26.71
C ILE A 96 1.37 -0.36 -27.97
N LYS A 97 1.26 0.94 -27.86
CA LYS A 97 1.18 1.85 -28.99
C LYS A 97 2.45 1.86 -29.82
N SER A 98 3.62 1.77 -29.19
CA SER A 98 4.89 1.75 -29.91
C SER A 98 5.13 0.43 -30.64
N ARG A 99 4.56 -0.67 -30.18
CA ARG A 99 4.70 -1.98 -30.81
C ARG A 99 3.78 -2.16 -32.03
N PHE A 100 2.60 -1.56 -32.00
CA PHE A 100 1.60 -1.71 -33.05
C PHE A 100 1.22 -0.34 -33.64
N ASP A 101 1.64 -0.10 -34.89
CA ASP A 101 1.33 1.15 -35.59
C ASP A 101 -0.14 1.23 -36.02
N ILE A 102 -0.84 0.09 -36.03
CA ILE A 102 -2.24 0.02 -36.44
C ILE A 102 -3.19 0.69 -35.44
N PHE A 103 -2.76 0.91 -34.20
CA PHE A 103 -3.60 1.52 -33.18
C PHE A 103 -3.59 3.03 -33.27
N LYS A 104 -4.79 3.61 -33.44
CA LYS A 104 -5.01 5.05 -33.37
C LYS A 104 -4.91 5.54 -31.94
N SER A 105 -5.50 4.80 -31.01
CA SER A 105 -5.44 5.11 -29.57
C SER A 105 -5.41 3.83 -28.74
N VAL A 106 -4.73 3.91 -27.60
CA VAL A 106 -4.67 2.85 -26.60
C VAL A 106 -4.94 3.47 -25.25
N THR A 107 -5.93 2.96 -24.54
CA THR A 107 -6.28 3.40 -23.19
C THR A 107 -6.21 2.21 -22.25
N VAL A 108 -5.46 2.35 -21.17
CA VAL A 108 -5.32 1.32 -20.14
C VAL A 108 -5.85 1.87 -18.83
N LYS A 109 -6.75 1.14 -18.20
CA LYS A 109 -7.30 1.47 -16.87
C LYS A 109 -7.18 0.26 -15.96
N SER A 110 -6.44 0.42 -14.88
CA SER A 110 -6.39 -0.57 -13.83
C SER A 110 -7.35 -0.20 -12.70
N LYS A 111 -8.02 -1.20 -12.13
CA LYS A 111 -8.95 -1.04 -11.00
C LYS A 111 -8.57 -1.99 -9.88
N LEU A 112 -8.49 -1.46 -8.68
CA LEU A 112 -8.35 -2.28 -7.49
C LEU A 112 -9.66 -3.08 -7.27
N PRO A 113 -9.58 -4.30 -6.78
CA PRO A 113 -8.36 -4.95 -6.28
C PRO A 113 -7.53 -5.67 -7.35
N SER A 114 -8.10 -6.11 -8.49
CA SER A 114 -7.42 -7.10 -9.33
C SER A 114 -7.88 -7.09 -10.79
N SER A 115 -8.24 -5.92 -11.34
CA SER A 115 -8.71 -5.85 -12.72
C SER A 115 -7.96 -4.81 -13.54
N ILE A 116 -7.84 -5.07 -14.83
CA ILE A 116 -7.30 -4.14 -15.82
C ILE A 116 -8.15 -4.21 -17.09
N LYS A 117 -8.40 -3.05 -17.69
CA LYS A 117 -9.12 -2.95 -18.93
C LYS A 117 -8.27 -2.21 -19.95
N VAL A 118 -8.07 -2.83 -21.11
CA VAL A 118 -7.35 -2.23 -22.23
C VAL A 118 -8.35 -1.96 -23.35
N GLN A 119 -8.46 -0.69 -23.74
CA GLN A 119 -9.27 -0.27 -24.87
C GLN A 119 -8.35 0.20 -25.97
N VAL A 120 -8.48 -0.38 -27.15
CA VAL A 120 -7.71 0.00 -28.33
C VAL A 120 -8.66 0.42 -29.44
N GLU A 121 -8.21 1.38 -30.24
CA GLU A 121 -8.92 1.80 -31.45
C GLU A 121 -7.97 1.63 -32.62
N GLU A 122 -8.33 0.74 -33.54
CA GLU A 122 -7.54 0.50 -34.76
C GLU A 122 -7.92 1.52 -35.84
N TYR A 123 -6.93 1.91 -36.64
CA TYR A 123 -7.22 2.71 -37.83
C TYR A 123 -8.09 1.91 -38.80
N SER A 124 -9.14 2.51 -39.30
CA SER A 124 -9.95 1.92 -40.35
C SER A 124 -9.39 2.28 -41.73
N PHE A 125 -9.14 1.26 -42.49
CA PHE A 125 -8.63 1.38 -43.85
C PHE A 125 -9.70 1.04 -44.88
#